data_2e63817465e087a9a1914b7549c713bf
#
_entry.id   2e63817465e087a9a1914b7549c713bf
#
_cell.length_a   1.000
_cell.length_b   1.000
_cell.length_c   1.000
_cell.angle_alpha   90.00
_cell.angle_beta   90.00
_cell.angle_gamma   90.00
#
_symmetry.space_group_name_H-M   'P 1'
#
loop_
_entity.id
_entity.type
_entity.pdbx_description
1 polymer ?
#
loop_
_entity_poly.entity_id
_entity_poly.type
_entity_poly.pdbx_seq_one_letter_code
_entity_poly.pdbx_strand_id
1 'polypeptide(L)'
;MFETIVAAPPDPILGLTEAFKKDKNPKKVNLGVGVYKDAGGQTPILKSAKSAEERLLKSENTKNYLPIDGQPEFDRATVELLFGAGHPVLEAQRTVTAQAPGGTGALRVAADFVFSTLGKRTVWLRDPTWPNHPQVFNAAGLPTASYPYFDKQTNGVAFEAMLNALRGAPEGDVVVVHGCCHNPTGVDLQPQQWQALGEVLAERKLLPLVDFAYQGFANGLE
;
A
#
# COMPACT_ATOMS: atom_id res chain seq x y z
N MET A 1 15.30 -33.80 6.86
CA MET A 1 14.48 -32.65 7.30
C MET A 1 14.47 -31.53 6.26
N PHE A 2 15.58 -31.22 5.59
CA PHE A 2 15.68 -30.16 4.59
C PHE A 2 15.62 -30.64 3.14
N GLU A 3 15.59 -31.96 2.92
CA GLU A 3 15.59 -32.60 1.60
C GLU A 3 14.29 -32.34 0.80
N THR A 4 13.23 -31.94 1.48
CA THR A 4 11.94 -31.58 0.87
C THR A 4 11.80 -30.09 0.56
N ILE A 5 12.79 -29.28 0.94
CA ILE A 5 12.76 -27.84 0.67
C ILE A 5 13.19 -27.61 -0.79
N VAL A 6 12.24 -27.14 -1.59
CA VAL A 6 12.51 -26.75 -2.96
C VAL A 6 12.94 -25.28 -2.97
N ALA A 7 14.00 -24.97 -3.69
CA ALA A 7 14.45 -23.59 -3.88
C ALA A 7 13.32 -22.77 -4.54
N ALA A 8 13.08 -21.58 -4.03
CA ALA A 8 12.15 -20.64 -4.66
C ALA A 8 12.63 -20.33 -6.10
N PRO A 9 11.70 -20.12 -7.05
CA PRO A 9 12.09 -19.68 -8.38
C PRO A 9 12.88 -18.36 -8.32
N PRO A 10 13.75 -18.08 -9.29
CA PRO A 10 14.47 -16.81 -9.35
C PRO A 10 13.49 -15.63 -9.31
N ASP A 11 13.87 -14.59 -8.58
CA ASP A 11 13.07 -13.37 -8.50
C ASP A 11 12.96 -12.74 -9.90
N PRO A 12 11.76 -12.56 -10.45
CA PRO A 12 11.57 -12.04 -11.81
C PRO A 12 12.05 -10.58 -11.94
N ILE A 13 12.08 -9.82 -10.86
CA ILE A 13 12.49 -8.40 -10.85
C ILE A 13 14.02 -8.29 -10.94
N LEU A 14 14.76 -9.11 -10.20
CA LEU A 14 16.22 -9.11 -10.25
C LEU A 14 16.73 -9.54 -11.62
N GLY A 15 16.11 -10.55 -12.26
CA GLY A 15 16.43 -10.97 -13.61
C GLY A 15 16.22 -9.86 -14.66
N LEU A 16 15.14 -9.08 -14.54
CA LEU A 16 14.88 -7.91 -15.39
C LEU A 16 15.93 -6.81 -15.19
N THR A 17 16.37 -6.58 -13.97
CA THR A 17 17.40 -5.59 -13.66
C THR A 17 18.74 -5.95 -14.31
N GLU A 18 19.12 -7.23 -14.32
CA GLU A 18 20.32 -7.68 -15.01
C GLU A 18 20.19 -7.58 -16.55
N ALA A 19 19.06 -7.97 -17.10
CA ALA A 19 18.76 -7.81 -18.52
C ALA A 19 18.86 -6.35 -18.95
N PHE A 20 18.25 -5.44 -18.17
CA PHE A 20 18.35 -4.00 -18.38
C PHE A 20 19.80 -3.50 -18.37
N LYS A 21 20.65 -3.96 -17.43
CA LYS A 21 22.06 -3.57 -17.39
C LYS A 21 22.83 -4.02 -18.63
N LYS A 22 22.53 -5.20 -19.16
CA LYS A 22 23.18 -5.78 -20.34
C LYS A 22 22.70 -5.17 -21.66
N ASP A 23 21.51 -4.62 -21.71
CA ASP A 23 20.97 -3.95 -22.90
C ASP A 23 21.76 -2.67 -23.19
N LYS A 24 22.23 -2.52 -24.44
CA LYS A 24 23.02 -1.38 -24.91
C LYS A 24 22.16 -0.26 -25.54
N ASN A 25 20.83 -0.43 -25.60
CA ASN A 25 19.95 0.57 -26.19
C ASN A 25 19.97 1.86 -25.35
N PRO A 26 20.39 3.03 -25.88
CA PRO A 26 20.44 4.27 -25.12
C PRO A 26 19.06 4.83 -24.75
N LYS A 27 18.00 4.36 -25.41
CA LYS A 27 16.61 4.76 -25.13
C LYS A 27 15.90 3.82 -24.17
N LYS A 28 16.60 2.88 -23.57
CA LYS A 28 16.00 1.94 -22.62
C LYS A 28 15.50 2.65 -21.35
N VAL A 29 14.36 2.22 -20.84
CA VAL A 29 13.77 2.72 -19.59
C VAL A 29 13.61 1.54 -18.63
N ASN A 30 14.08 1.71 -17.40
CA ASN A 30 13.93 0.70 -16.37
C ASN A 30 12.61 0.90 -15.62
N LEU A 31 11.67 0.01 -15.83
CA LEU A 31 10.38 -0.05 -15.13
C LEU A 31 10.28 -1.27 -14.19
N GLY A 32 11.39 -1.99 -13.96
CA GLY A 32 11.40 -3.21 -13.15
C GLY A 32 11.22 -2.98 -11.66
N VAL A 33 11.58 -1.80 -11.16
CA VAL A 33 11.41 -1.43 -9.73
C VAL A 33 10.70 -0.09 -9.66
N GLY A 34 9.57 -0.07 -8.96
CA GLY A 34 8.80 1.15 -8.71
C GLY A 34 9.43 1.99 -7.59
N VAL A 35 10.23 2.96 -7.97
CA VAL A 35 10.77 4.00 -7.08
C VAL A 35 10.57 5.36 -7.73
N TYR A 36 10.37 6.39 -6.90
CA TYR A 36 10.34 7.76 -7.41
C TYR A 36 11.65 8.11 -8.11
N LYS A 37 11.54 8.71 -9.30
CA LYS A 37 12.69 9.23 -10.06
C LYS A 37 12.42 10.66 -10.47
N ASP A 38 13.43 11.50 -10.35
CA ASP A 38 13.40 12.85 -10.87
C ASP A 38 13.54 12.89 -12.40
N ALA A 39 13.51 14.09 -12.98
CA ALA A 39 13.67 14.28 -14.43
C ALA A 39 15.02 13.77 -14.97
N GLY A 40 16.04 13.66 -14.12
CA GLY A 40 17.35 13.09 -14.43
C GLY A 40 17.42 11.56 -14.27
N GLY A 41 16.30 10.90 -13.90
CA GLY A 41 16.24 9.46 -13.65
C GLY A 41 16.90 9.01 -12.35
N GLN A 42 17.20 9.95 -11.44
CA GLN A 42 17.80 9.67 -10.14
C GLN A 42 16.71 9.52 -9.07
N THR A 43 17.02 8.74 -8.05
CA THR A 43 16.18 8.62 -6.85
C THR A 43 16.76 9.55 -5.76
N PRO A 44 16.27 10.79 -5.62
CA PRO A 44 16.81 11.73 -4.66
C PRO A 44 16.40 11.36 -3.24
N ILE A 45 17.26 11.67 -2.29
CA ILE A 45 16.90 11.66 -0.88
C ILE A 45 16.16 12.95 -0.58
N LEU A 46 14.96 12.87 0.00
CA LEU A 46 14.18 14.06 0.38
C LEU A 46 14.96 14.90 1.41
N LYS A 47 14.96 16.22 1.23
CA LYS A 47 15.63 17.14 2.17
C LYS A 47 15.07 17.01 3.59
N SER A 48 13.77 16.79 3.73
CA SER A 48 13.12 16.53 5.02
C SER A 48 13.66 15.28 5.71
N ALA A 49 13.90 14.19 4.96
CA ALA A 49 14.50 12.97 5.49
C ALA A 49 15.92 13.24 6.00
N LYS A 50 16.75 13.94 5.22
CA LYS A 50 18.12 14.30 5.66
C LYS A 50 18.13 15.20 6.90
N SER A 51 17.26 16.21 6.96
CA SER A 51 17.13 17.05 8.13
C SER A 51 16.64 16.29 9.38
N ALA A 52 15.78 15.30 9.19
CA ALA A 52 15.34 14.43 10.27
C ALA A 52 16.47 13.53 10.78
N GLU A 53 17.25 12.90 9.88
CA GLU A 53 18.43 12.09 10.23
C GLU A 53 19.44 12.91 11.05
N GLU A 54 19.74 14.13 10.63
CA GLU A 54 20.66 15.03 11.36
C GLU A 54 20.14 15.39 12.76
N ARG A 55 18.84 15.62 12.90
CA ARG A 55 18.23 15.89 14.21
C ARG A 55 18.30 14.66 15.11
N LEU A 56 17.93 13.49 14.59
CA LEU A 56 18.01 12.23 15.33
C LEU A 56 19.43 11.95 15.80
N LEU A 57 20.44 12.11 14.94
CA LEU A 57 21.84 11.91 15.29
C LEU A 57 22.28 12.77 16.47
N LYS A 58 21.74 14.01 16.59
CA LYS A 58 22.09 14.96 17.65
C LYS A 58 21.29 14.80 18.93
N SER A 59 20.04 14.34 18.85
CA SER A 59 19.11 14.32 19.97
C SER A 59 18.88 12.93 20.57
N GLU A 60 19.11 11.88 19.80
CA GLU A 60 18.88 10.51 20.27
C GLU A 60 19.94 10.13 21.31
N ASN A 61 19.47 9.74 22.50
CA ASN A 61 20.32 9.40 23.64
C ASN A 61 20.10 8.00 24.21
N THR A 62 19.20 7.22 23.58
CA THR A 62 18.88 5.86 23.99
C THR A 62 18.48 5.00 22.79
N LYS A 63 18.72 3.71 22.91
CA LYS A 63 18.27 2.63 22.00
C LYS A 63 17.38 1.64 22.73
N ASN A 64 16.63 2.09 23.73
CA ASN A 64 15.69 1.25 24.46
C ASN A 64 14.58 0.71 23.52
N TYR A 65 13.94 -0.36 23.96
CA TYR A 65 12.75 -0.86 23.27
C TYR A 65 11.66 0.21 23.19
N LEU A 66 11.00 0.27 22.07
CA LEU A 66 9.78 1.05 21.90
C LEU A 66 8.57 0.36 22.56
N PRO A 67 7.50 1.08 22.86
CA PRO A 67 6.20 0.49 23.17
C PRO A 67 5.73 -0.46 22.07
N ILE A 68 4.77 -1.34 22.40
CA ILE A 68 4.27 -2.37 21.46
C ILE A 68 3.64 -1.75 20.23
N ASP A 69 2.95 -0.63 20.38
CA ASP A 69 2.30 0.15 19.32
C ASP A 69 3.24 1.08 18.56
N GLY A 70 4.44 1.30 19.07
CA GLY A 70 5.47 2.13 18.43
C GLY A 70 5.78 3.39 19.22
N GLN A 71 6.33 4.40 18.54
CA GLN A 71 6.68 5.68 19.14
C GLN A 71 5.49 6.63 19.10
N PRO A 72 5.00 7.14 20.26
CA PRO A 72 3.78 7.96 20.31
C PRO A 72 3.81 9.21 19.42
N GLU A 73 4.98 9.85 19.29
CA GLU A 73 5.16 11.02 18.44
C GLU A 73 5.05 10.66 16.95
N PHE A 74 5.56 9.49 16.56
CA PHE A 74 5.42 8.98 15.20
C PHE A 74 3.95 8.67 14.90
N ASP A 75 3.26 7.99 15.81
CA ASP A 75 1.87 7.61 15.64
C ASP A 75 0.98 8.85 15.48
N ARG A 76 1.18 9.86 16.33
CA ARG A 76 0.48 11.13 16.24
C ARG A 76 0.76 11.84 14.92
N ALA A 77 2.04 11.99 14.54
CA ALA A 77 2.42 12.63 13.29
C ALA A 77 1.84 11.92 12.06
N THR A 78 1.72 10.59 12.11
CA THR A 78 1.14 9.80 11.03
C THR A 78 -0.34 10.09 10.83
N VAL A 79 -1.13 10.12 11.90
CA VAL A 79 -2.57 10.42 11.78
C VAL A 79 -2.84 11.89 11.44
N GLU A 80 -2.02 12.82 11.96
CA GLU A 80 -2.08 14.22 11.57
C GLU A 80 -1.72 14.44 10.10
N LEU A 81 -0.74 13.69 9.57
CA LEU A 81 -0.40 13.70 8.14
C LEU A 81 -1.53 13.13 7.27
N LEU A 82 -2.21 12.10 7.75
CA LEU A 82 -3.26 11.40 6.99
C LEU A 82 -4.57 12.19 6.95
N PHE A 83 -4.99 12.78 8.07
CA PHE A 83 -6.30 13.41 8.20
C PHE A 83 -6.25 14.93 8.29
N GLY A 84 -5.09 15.50 8.52
CA GLY A 84 -4.91 16.91 8.88
C GLY A 84 -5.03 17.14 10.40
N ALA A 85 -4.20 18.06 10.92
CA ALA A 85 -4.27 18.46 12.32
C ALA A 85 -5.66 19.06 12.65
N GLY A 86 -6.26 18.65 13.76
CA GLY A 86 -7.59 19.12 14.18
C GLY A 86 -8.78 18.50 13.46
N HIS A 87 -8.56 17.44 12.67
CA HIS A 87 -9.65 16.73 12.02
C HIS A 87 -10.59 16.09 13.06
N PRO A 88 -11.93 16.15 12.89
CA PRO A 88 -12.91 15.65 13.87
C PRO A 88 -12.70 14.18 14.28
N VAL A 89 -12.15 13.34 13.40
CA VAL A 89 -11.87 11.94 13.71
C VAL A 89 -10.78 11.81 14.79
N LEU A 90 -9.83 12.73 14.83
CA LEU A 90 -8.77 12.77 15.85
C LEU A 90 -9.32 13.33 17.18
N GLU A 91 -10.09 14.42 17.12
CA GLU A 91 -10.72 15.01 18.30
C GLU A 91 -11.69 14.02 18.98
N ALA A 92 -12.39 13.23 18.20
CA ALA A 92 -13.31 12.20 18.69
C ALA A 92 -12.57 10.89 19.12
N GLN A 93 -11.24 10.85 19.09
CA GLN A 93 -10.40 9.69 19.45
C GLN A 93 -10.82 8.39 18.72
N ARG A 94 -11.15 8.51 17.43
CA ARG A 94 -11.62 7.38 16.60
C ARG A 94 -10.49 6.74 15.77
N THR A 95 -9.25 7.02 16.13
CA THR A 95 -8.06 6.46 15.47
C THR A 95 -7.19 5.72 16.47
N VAL A 96 -6.61 4.63 16.02
CA VAL A 96 -5.53 3.92 16.71
C VAL A 96 -4.43 3.69 15.68
N THR A 97 -3.20 3.95 16.07
CA THR A 97 -2.03 3.78 15.19
C THR A 97 -1.09 2.74 15.78
N ALA A 98 -0.49 1.94 14.93
CA ALA A 98 0.58 1.04 15.31
C ALA A 98 1.72 1.15 14.29
N GLN A 99 2.91 1.42 14.78
CA GLN A 99 4.11 1.48 13.96
C GLN A 99 4.55 0.08 13.54
N ALA A 100 4.86 -0.10 12.25
CA ALA A 100 5.33 -1.36 11.70
C ALA A 100 6.55 -1.13 10.78
N PRO A 101 7.38 -2.16 10.52
CA PRO A 101 8.55 -2.04 9.66
C PRO A 101 8.12 -1.97 8.18
N GLY A 102 7.81 -0.75 7.73
CA GLY A 102 7.40 -0.46 6.36
C GLY A 102 6.01 -0.99 5.99
N GLY A 103 5.57 -0.73 4.73
CA GLY A 103 4.23 -1.10 4.25
C GLY A 103 3.96 -2.61 4.28
N THR A 104 4.95 -3.44 3.96
CA THR A 104 4.80 -4.91 4.03
C THR A 104 4.53 -5.38 5.46
N GLY A 105 5.25 -4.83 6.44
CA GLY A 105 5.01 -5.12 7.86
C GLY A 105 3.63 -4.64 8.30
N ALA A 106 3.23 -3.43 7.90
CA ALA A 106 1.90 -2.88 8.20
C ALA A 106 0.77 -3.72 7.62
N LEU A 107 0.88 -4.13 6.36
CA LEU A 107 -0.09 -5.02 5.71
C LEU A 107 -0.18 -6.39 6.40
N ARG A 108 0.97 -6.93 6.85
CA ARG A 108 0.96 -8.20 7.58
C ARG A 108 0.25 -8.06 8.93
N VAL A 109 0.55 -7.01 9.69
CA VAL A 109 -0.13 -6.73 10.98
C VAL A 109 -1.63 -6.55 10.76
N ALA A 110 -2.03 -5.78 9.73
CA ALA A 110 -3.45 -5.61 9.39
C ALA A 110 -4.12 -6.94 9.00
N ALA A 111 -3.43 -7.79 8.22
CA ALA A 111 -3.96 -9.09 7.83
C ALA A 111 -4.14 -10.03 9.03
N ASP A 112 -3.15 -10.11 9.92
CA ASP A 112 -3.24 -10.90 11.14
C ASP A 112 -4.34 -10.37 12.08
N PHE A 113 -4.51 -9.04 12.17
CA PHE A 113 -5.60 -8.42 12.92
C PHE A 113 -6.97 -8.80 12.35
N VAL A 114 -7.15 -8.70 11.03
CA VAL A 114 -8.40 -9.10 10.37
C VAL A 114 -8.69 -10.58 10.65
N PHE A 115 -7.72 -11.46 10.43
CA PHE A 115 -7.90 -12.90 10.63
C PHE A 115 -8.26 -13.24 12.09
N SER A 116 -7.53 -12.68 13.06
CA SER A 116 -7.73 -12.98 14.48
C SER A 116 -9.01 -12.38 15.07
N THR A 117 -9.44 -11.22 14.57
CA THR A 117 -10.56 -10.46 15.14
C THR A 117 -11.87 -10.70 14.39
N LEU A 118 -11.82 -10.73 13.06
CA LEU A 118 -13.00 -10.87 12.20
C LEU A 118 -13.16 -12.28 11.61
N GLY A 119 -12.17 -13.14 11.84
CA GLY A 119 -12.11 -14.48 11.28
C GLY A 119 -11.70 -14.49 9.80
N LYS A 120 -11.87 -15.65 9.16
CA LYS A 120 -11.50 -15.84 7.77
C LYS A 120 -12.43 -15.02 6.86
N ARG A 121 -11.86 -14.01 6.19
CA ARG A 121 -12.52 -13.15 5.21
C ARG A 121 -11.80 -13.23 3.89
N THR A 122 -12.51 -13.02 2.77
CA THR A 122 -11.86 -12.86 1.49
C THR A 122 -11.33 -11.44 1.35
N VAL A 123 -10.08 -11.32 0.88
CA VAL A 123 -9.47 -10.03 0.57
C VAL A 123 -9.55 -9.80 -0.93
N TRP A 124 -10.32 -8.80 -1.32
CA TRP A 124 -10.51 -8.41 -2.72
C TRP A 124 -9.42 -7.47 -3.15
N LEU A 125 -8.69 -7.84 -4.21
CA LEU A 125 -7.54 -7.14 -4.75
C LEU A 125 -7.85 -6.58 -6.13
N ARG A 126 -7.32 -5.42 -6.46
CA ARG A 126 -7.40 -4.85 -7.81
C ARG A 126 -6.69 -5.74 -8.83
N ASP A 127 -7.22 -5.83 -10.03
CA ASP A 127 -6.54 -6.50 -11.15
C ASP A 127 -6.12 -5.44 -12.20
N PRO A 128 -4.78 -5.21 -12.35
CA PRO A 128 -3.65 -5.76 -11.58
C PRO A 128 -3.48 -5.11 -10.20
N THR A 129 -2.66 -5.74 -9.35
CA THR A 129 -2.24 -5.21 -8.05
C THR A 129 -0.75 -5.41 -7.81
N TRP A 130 -0.22 -4.84 -6.74
CA TRP A 130 1.14 -5.13 -6.29
C TRP A 130 1.32 -6.63 -5.97
N PRO A 131 2.33 -7.31 -6.56
CA PRO A 131 2.46 -8.77 -6.45
C PRO A 131 2.57 -9.32 -5.03
N ASN A 132 2.98 -8.50 -4.05
CA ASN A 132 3.06 -8.94 -2.66
C ASN A 132 1.70 -8.97 -1.94
N HIS A 133 0.68 -8.25 -2.42
CA HIS A 133 -0.64 -8.28 -1.77
C HIS A 133 -1.16 -9.70 -1.58
N PRO A 134 -1.34 -10.54 -2.61
CA PRO A 134 -1.84 -11.89 -2.40
C PRO A 134 -0.92 -12.73 -1.51
N GLN A 135 0.39 -12.53 -1.58
CA GLN A 135 1.33 -13.28 -0.76
C GLN A 135 1.18 -12.96 0.73
N VAL A 136 1.08 -11.68 1.09
CA VAL A 136 0.92 -11.23 2.49
C VAL A 136 -0.40 -11.74 3.06
N PHE A 137 -1.51 -11.57 2.36
CA PHE A 137 -2.83 -11.98 2.86
C PHE A 137 -2.96 -13.50 2.95
N ASN A 138 -2.52 -14.24 1.93
CA ASN A 138 -2.54 -15.69 1.97
C ASN A 138 -1.66 -16.26 3.08
N ALA A 139 -0.49 -15.66 3.34
CA ALA A 139 0.38 -16.07 4.45
C ALA A 139 -0.23 -15.80 5.83
N ALA A 140 -1.18 -14.87 5.94
CA ALA A 140 -1.98 -14.64 7.14
C ALA A 140 -3.24 -15.55 7.22
N GLY A 141 -3.46 -16.43 6.24
CA GLY A 141 -4.62 -17.33 6.20
C GLY A 141 -5.87 -16.73 5.57
N LEU A 142 -5.79 -15.52 5.02
CA LEU A 142 -6.88 -14.85 4.33
C LEU A 142 -6.85 -15.18 2.83
N PRO A 143 -7.90 -15.82 2.25
CA PRO A 143 -7.99 -16.05 0.83
C PRO A 143 -8.12 -14.73 0.07
N THR A 144 -7.60 -14.68 -1.15
CA THR A 144 -7.69 -13.51 -2.01
C THR A 144 -8.59 -13.76 -3.21
N ALA A 145 -9.32 -12.73 -3.64
CA ALA A 145 -10.07 -12.66 -4.90
C ALA A 145 -9.68 -11.38 -5.64
N SER A 146 -9.97 -11.32 -6.93
CA SER A 146 -9.66 -10.14 -7.74
C SER A 146 -10.93 -9.44 -8.20
N TYR A 147 -10.84 -8.12 -8.36
CA TYR A 147 -11.87 -7.32 -9.01
C TYR A 147 -11.27 -6.45 -10.13
N PRO A 148 -12.01 -6.20 -11.23
CA PRO A 148 -11.53 -5.38 -12.34
C PRO A 148 -11.13 -3.99 -11.87
N TYR A 149 -9.99 -3.50 -12.33
CA TYR A 149 -9.55 -2.12 -12.03
C TYR A 149 -9.03 -1.39 -13.24
N PHE A 150 -8.17 -2.00 -14.04
CA PHE A 150 -7.51 -1.34 -15.16
C PHE A 150 -8.11 -1.75 -16.50
N ASP A 151 -8.51 -0.76 -17.29
CA ASP A 151 -8.94 -0.95 -18.66
C ASP A 151 -7.79 -0.66 -19.64
N LYS A 152 -7.28 -1.71 -20.28
CA LYS A 152 -6.18 -1.63 -21.25
C LYS A 152 -6.55 -0.88 -22.53
N GLN A 153 -7.83 -0.78 -22.87
CA GLN A 153 -8.26 -0.09 -24.11
C GLN A 153 -8.22 1.43 -23.94
N THR A 154 -8.67 1.90 -22.78
CA THR A 154 -8.71 3.33 -22.46
C THR A 154 -7.49 3.81 -21.68
N ASN A 155 -6.63 2.90 -21.20
CA ASN A 155 -5.58 3.17 -20.21
C ASN A 155 -6.15 3.90 -18.98
N GLY A 156 -7.34 3.55 -18.57
CA GLY A 156 -8.08 4.17 -17.49
C GLY A 156 -8.58 3.17 -16.45
N VAL A 157 -9.47 3.63 -15.58
CA VAL A 157 -10.13 2.76 -14.59
C VAL A 157 -11.36 2.09 -15.22
N ALA A 158 -11.46 0.76 -15.11
CA ALA A 158 -12.65 -0.01 -15.47
C ALA A 158 -13.75 0.19 -14.39
N PHE A 159 -14.18 1.44 -14.20
CA PHE A 159 -14.90 1.88 -13.01
C PHE A 159 -16.21 1.15 -12.76
N GLU A 160 -17.07 1.04 -13.78
CA GLU A 160 -18.35 0.34 -13.66
C GLU A 160 -18.18 -1.16 -13.39
N ALA A 161 -17.21 -1.79 -14.06
CA ALA A 161 -16.90 -3.20 -13.82
C ALA A 161 -16.38 -3.42 -12.39
N MET A 162 -15.56 -2.50 -11.88
CA MET A 162 -15.08 -2.49 -10.50
C MET A 162 -16.25 -2.42 -9.50
N LEU A 163 -17.14 -1.43 -9.63
CA LEU A 163 -18.26 -1.27 -8.72
C LEU A 163 -19.21 -2.47 -8.76
N ASN A 164 -19.49 -2.99 -9.96
CA ASN A 164 -20.35 -4.17 -10.11
C ASN A 164 -19.77 -5.41 -9.45
N ALA A 165 -18.46 -5.64 -9.56
CA ALA A 165 -17.80 -6.74 -8.86
C ALA A 165 -17.88 -6.59 -7.34
N LEU A 166 -17.65 -5.39 -6.81
CA LEU A 166 -17.72 -5.12 -5.38
C LEU A 166 -19.15 -5.20 -4.82
N ARG A 167 -20.17 -4.83 -5.59
CA ARG A 167 -21.59 -5.06 -5.22
C ARG A 167 -21.92 -6.53 -5.04
N GLY A 168 -21.20 -7.43 -5.72
CA GLY A 168 -21.34 -8.88 -5.57
C GLY A 168 -20.53 -9.48 -4.42
N ALA A 169 -19.64 -8.73 -3.80
CA ALA A 169 -18.80 -9.23 -2.73
C ALA A 169 -19.62 -9.52 -1.45
N PRO A 170 -19.31 -10.60 -0.71
CA PRO A 170 -19.94 -10.91 0.57
C PRO A 170 -19.72 -9.81 1.61
N GLU A 171 -20.75 -9.59 2.46
CA GLU A 171 -20.67 -8.66 3.60
C GLU A 171 -19.52 -9.03 4.53
N GLY A 172 -18.74 -8.05 4.95
CA GLY A 172 -17.60 -8.19 5.87
C GLY A 172 -16.31 -8.62 5.20
N ASP A 173 -16.28 -8.86 3.89
CA ASP A 173 -15.04 -9.07 3.16
C ASP A 173 -14.20 -7.77 3.12
N VAL A 174 -12.89 -7.94 2.93
CA VAL A 174 -11.93 -6.84 2.90
C VAL A 174 -11.67 -6.41 1.47
N VAL A 175 -11.65 -5.10 1.20
CA VAL A 175 -11.32 -4.55 -0.12
C VAL A 175 -10.06 -3.72 -0.02
N VAL A 176 -8.98 -4.17 -0.66
CA VAL A 176 -7.73 -3.41 -0.75
C VAL A 176 -7.84 -2.38 -1.86
N VAL A 177 -7.59 -1.13 -1.50
CA VAL A 177 -7.55 0.01 -2.43
C VAL A 177 -6.24 0.77 -2.26
N HIS A 178 -5.64 1.24 -3.37
CA HIS A 178 -4.50 2.15 -3.27
C HIS A 178 -5.02 3.58 -3.10
N GLY A 179 -4.46 4.32 -2.15
CA GLY A 179 -4.85 5.70 -1.91
C GLY A 179 -4.48 6.63 -3.06
N CYS A 180 -3.28 6.42 -3.63
CA CYS A 180 -2.81 7.11 -4.83
C CYS A 180 -1.69 6.31 -5.50
N CYS A 181 -1.28 6.73 -6.70
CA CYS A 181 -0.18 6.17 -7.48
C CYS A 181 -0.30 4.64 -7.62
N HIS A 182 -1.43 4.18 -8.12
CA HIS A 182 -1.74 2.75 -8.20
C HIS A 182 -0.60 1.91 -8.76
N ASN A 183 -0.12 0.96 -7.99
CA ASN A 183 0.91 0.02 -8.42
C ASN A 183 0.26 -1.26 -8.98
N PRO A 184 0.46 -1.62 -10.30
CA PRO A 184 1.52 -1.12 -11.17
C PRO A 184 1.10 -0.09 -12.24
N THR A 185 -0.16 0.32 -12.35
CA THR A 185 -0.65 1.04 -13.54
C THR A 185 -0.43 2.56 -13.51
N GLY A 186 -0.28 3.15 -12.34
CA GLY A 186 -0.23 4.61 -12.16
C GLY A 186 -1.58 5.31 -12.39
N VAL A 187 -2.66 4.57 -12.59
CA VAL A 187 -4.01 5.11 -12.85
C VAL A 187 -4.78 5.18 -11.54
N ASP A 188 -5.23 6.36 -11.17
CA ASP A 188 -5.92 6.62 -9.91
C ASP A 188 -7.39 6.99 -10.11
N LEU A 189 -8.19 6.78 -9.06
CA LEU A 189 -9.59 7.20 -9.03
C LEU A 189 -9.70 8.72 -8.93
N GLN A 190 -10.68 9.27 -9.62
CA GLN A 190 -11.07 10.67 -9.47
C GLN A 190 -11.89 10.88 -8.18
N PRO A 191 -11.98 12.11 -7.62
CA PRO A 191 -12.72 12.37 -6.39
C PRO A 191 -14.15 11.83 -6.38
N GLN A 192 -14.88 12.00 -7.49
CA GLN A 192 -16.26 11.51 -7.62
C GLN A 192 -16.33 9.97 -7.64
N GLN A 193 -15.29 9.33 -8.19
CA GLN A 193 -15.18 7.87 -8.20
C GLN A 193 -14.87 7.32 -6.79
N TRP A 194 -14.07 8.04 -6.00
CA TRP A 194 -13.83 7.72 -4.60
C TRP A 194 -15.13 7.79 -3.78
N GLN A 195 -15.96 8.82 -3.99
CA GLN A 195 -17.25 8.93 -3.33
C GLN A 195 -18.15 7.74 -3.66
N ALA A 196 -18.35 7.44 -4.95
CA ALA A 196 -19.19 6.31 -5.37
C ALA A 196 -18.65 4.94 -4.88
N LEU A 197 -17.33 4.76 -4.84
CA LEU A 197 -16.72 3.57 -4.23
C LEU A 197 -17.06 3.51 -2.74
N GLY A 198 -16.92 4.61 -2.00
CA GLY A 198 -17.26 4.69 -0.58
C GLY A 198 -18.73 4.32 -0.30
N GLU A 199 -19.64 4.77 -1.14
CA GLU A 199 -21.07 4.42 -1.06
C GLU A 199 -21.30 2.92 -1.23
N VAL A 200 -20.66 2.29 -2.22
CA VAL A 200 -20.75 0.83 -2.45
C VAL A 200 -20.15 0.04 -1.28
N LEU A 201 -18.98 0.47 -0.78
CA LEU A 201 -18.35 -0.19 0.38
C LEU A 201 -19.24 -0.13 1.62
N ALA A 202 -19.88 1.02 1.87
CA ALA A 202 -20.79 1.20 2.99
C ALA A 202 -22.08 0.39 2.81
N GLU A 203 -22.73 0.45 1.64
CA GLU A 203 -23.93 -0.31 1.31
C GLU A 203 -23.73 -1.81 1.50
N ARG A 204 -22.59 -2.32 1.01
CA ARG A 204 -22.23 -3.74 1.07
C ARG A 204 -21.57 -4.14 2.40
N LYS A 205 -21.34 -3.20 3.30
CA LYS A 205 -20.62 -3.39 4.57
C LYS A 205 -19.28 -4.07 4.39
N LEU A 206 -18.54 -3.67 3.37
CA LEU A 206 -17.19 -4.14 3.08
C LEU A 206 -16.18 -3.34 3.89
N LEU A 207 -15.11 -3.99 4.34
CA LEU A 207 -14.05 -3.34 5.10
C LEU A 207 -12.98 -2.79 4.14
N PRO A 208 -12.86 -1.47 3.95
CA PRO A 208 -11.76 -0.91 3.16
C PRO A 208 -10.42 -1.05 3.89
N LEU A 209 -9.41 -1.52 3.18
CA LEU A 209 -8.01 -1.46 3.58
C LEU A 209 -7.28 -0.58 2.56
N VAL A 210 -6.89 0.62 2.98
CA VAL A 210 -6.25 1.59 2.09
C VAL A 210 -4.73 1.44 2.18
N ASP A 211 -4.11 0.99 1.09
CA ASP A 211 -2.65 1.03 0.93
C ASP A 211 -2.25 2.41 0.43
N PHE A 212 -1.51 3.14 1.24
CA PHE A 212 -1.17 4.53 0.97
C PHE A 212 0.35 4.76 0.96
N ALA A 213 1.07 3.84 0.33
CA ALA A 213 2.53 3.85 0.26
C ALA A 213 3.13 5.11 -0.39
N TYR A 214 2.36 5.81 -1.22
CA TYR A 214 2.84 6.92 -2.06
C TYR A 214 2.17 8.25 -1.74
N GLN A 215 1.71 8.45 -0.51
CA GLN A 215 1.12 9.72 -0.09
C GLN A 215 2.05 10.89 -0.41
N GLY A 216 1.52 11.93 -1.05
CA GLY A 216 2.25 13.14 -1.45
C GLY A 216 2.90 13.07 -2.84
N PHE A 217 2.95 11.90 -3.50
CA PHE A 217 3.58 11.76 -4.82
C PHE A 217 2.60 11.84 -6.00
N ALA A 218 1.31 11.99 -5.76
CA ALA A 218 0.33 12.28 -6.80
C ALA A 218 0.07 13.79 -6.89
N ASN A 219 -1.02 14.26 -6.29
CA ASN A 219 -1.47 15.66 -6.38
C ASN A 219 -1.09 16.50 -5.15
N GLY A 220 -0.23 15.99 -4.28
CA GLY A 220 0.17 16.63 -3.03
C GLY A 220 -0.28 15.83 -1.81
N LEU A 221 -0.22 16.47 -0.64
CA LEU A 221 -0.58 15.86 0.64
C LEU A 221 -2.07 16.01 0.98
N GLU A 222 -2.76 16.94 0.31
CA GLU A 222 -4.18 17.26 0.54
C GLU A 222 -5.11 16.50 -0.39
#